data_725bfb2f6f760683dfd18f3d8fa635a0
#
_entry.id   725bfb2f6f760683dfd18f3d8fa635a0
#
_cell.length_a   1.000
_cell.length_b   1.000
_cell.length_c   1.000
_cell.angle_alpha   90.00
_cell.angle_beta   90.00
_cell.angle_gamma   90.00
#
_symmetry.space_group_name_H-M   'P 1'
#
loop_
_entity.id
_entity.type
_entity.pdbx_description
1 polymer ?
#
loop_
_entity_poly.entity_id
_entity_poly.type
_entity_poly.pdbx_seq_one_letter_code
_entity_poly.pdbx_strand_id
1 'polypeptide(L)'
;AGNHIKSLNSQGAVGIKDKEVTPFDIDRVIDSAQAVSIPSDQRVLHVLPQEFVIDGQEVSLDPLGMSGVRLEAKVHLVTCANSAIKNIEKCIKNCGLGVDGFVLEQLASSHSILSDDEKDLGVCLVDIGGGTTDIAIFNSGSIVFTGVIPIAGDQVTSDIAQALRTPTPQAEDIK
;
A
#
# COMPACT_ATOMS: atom_id res chain seq x y z
N ALA A 1 -7.94 -6.34 -2.74
CA ALA A 1 -6.94 -6.09 -3.79
C ALA A 1 -6.89 -7.27 -4.76
N GLY A 2 -5.87 -7.51 -5.52
CA GLY A 2 -5.77 -8.63 -6.47
C GLY A 2 -4.37 -8.71 -7.05
N ASN A 3 -4.08 -9.73 -7.86
CA ASN A 3 -2.77 -9.98 -8.47
C ASN A 3 -2.20 -8.83 -9.33
N HIS A 4 -2.99 -7.79 -9.57
CA HIS A 4 -2.61 -6.60 -10.31
C HIS A 4 -1.99 -5.50 -9.41
N ILE A 5 -1.94 -5.71 -8.11
CA ILE A 5 -1.24 -4.85 -7.13
C ILE A 5 0.16 -5.42 -6.92
N LYS A 6 1.16 -4.57 -6.98
CA LYS A 6 2.55 -4.87 -6.63
C LYS A 6 3.10 -3.79 -5.74
N SER A 7 4.11 -4.12 -4.96
CA SER A 7 4.81 -3.14 -4.14
C SER A 7 6.31 -3.34 -4.22
N LEU A 8 7.03 -2.26 -3.97
CA LEU A 8 8.49 -2.25 -3.87
C LEU A 8 8.92 -1.14 -2.94
N ASN A 9 10.05 -1.32 -2.28
CA ASN A 9 10.69 -0.26 -1.50
C ASN A 9 11.69 0.47 -2.38
N SER A 10 11.73 1.79 -2.24
CA SER A 10 12.64 2.67 -2.94
C SER A 10 13.24 3.70 -2.00
N GLN A 11 14.33 4.32 -2.44
CA GLN A 11 15.01 5.36 -1.68
C GLN A 11 15.37 6.52 -2.59
N GLY A 12 15.15 7.75 -2.10
CA GLY A 12 15.58 8.98 -2.75
C GLY A 12 16.52 9.78 -1.86
N ALA A 13 17.28 10.68 -2.46
CA ALA A 13 18.15 11.59 -1.72
C ALA A 13 18.24 12.94 -2.42
N VAL A 14 18.25 14.02 -1.62
CA VAL A 14 18.42 15.41 -2.12
C VAL A 14 19.30 16.22 -1.18
N GLY A 15 19.96 17.24 -1.72
CA GLY A 15 20.65 18.25 -0.90
C GLY A 15 19.65 19.25 -0.32
N ILE A 16 19.81 19.61 0.97
CA ILE A 16 19.05 20.65 1.67
C ILE A 16 19.68 22.00 1.33
N LYS A 17 18.88 22.95 0.79
CA LYS A 17 19.43 24.23 0.28
C LYS A 17 19.78 25.20 1.39
N ASP A 18 18.92 25.35 2.38
CA ASP A 18 19.01 26.40 3.40
C ASP A 18 19.48 25.85 4.77
N LYS A 19 20.11 24.66 4.78
CA LYS A 19 20.55 23.93 5.97
C LYS A 19 19.42 23.58 6.95
N GLU A 20 18.18 23.78 6.57
CA GLU A 20 16.97 23.42 7.32
C GLU A 20 15.98 22.79 6.35
N VAL A 21 15.39 21.68 6.73
CA VAL A 21 14.45 20.93 5.89
C VAL A 21 13.16 21.71 5.73
N THR A 22 12.82 22.00 4.48
CA THR A 22 11.58 22.67 4.09
C THR A 22 10.58 21.67 3.52
N PRO A 23 9.28 22.02 3.42
CA PRO A 23 8.29 21.18 2.73
C PRO A 23 8.71 20.86 1.29
N PHE A 24 9.35 21.80 0.60
CA PHE A 24 9.86 21.63 -0.74
C PHE A 24 10.96 20.55 -0.83
N ASP A 25 11.83 20.44 0.18
CA ASP A 25 12.86 19.40 0.20
C ASP A 25 12.24 18.03 0.46
N ILE A 26 11.18 17.94 1.27
CA ILE A 26 10.40 16.72 1.49
C ILE A 26 9.77 16.26 0.17
N ASP A 27 9.08 17.15 -0.54
CA ASP A 27 8.49 16.82 -1.84
C ASP A 27 9.56 16.33 -2.84
N ARG A 28 10.69 17.02 -2.93
CA ARG A 28 11.80 16.65 -3.80
C ARG A 28 12.41 15.29 -3.48
N VAL A 29 12.58 14.95 -2.22
CA VAL A 29 13.16 13.65 -1.84
C VAL A 29 12.19 12.52 -2.11
N ILE A 30 10.89 12.74 -1.91
CA ILE A 30 9.83 11.79 -2.28
C ILE A 30 9.78 11.60 -3.79
N ASP A 31 9.81 12.68 -4.58
CA ASP A 31 9.87 12.61 -6.05
C ASP A 31 11.12 11.86 -6.53
N SER A 32 12.26 12.10 -5.88
CA SER A 32 13.51 11.36 -6.16
C SER A 32 13.34 9.85 -5.86
N ALA A 33 12.67 9.51 -4.79
CA ALA A 33 12.39 8.11 -4.43
C ALA A 33 11.40 7.44 -5.40
N GLN A 34 10.51 8.20 -6.04
CA GLN A 34 9.58 7.71 -7.04
C GLN A 34 10.21 7.49 -8.44
N ALA A 35 11.41 8.03 -8.68
CA ALA A 35 12.10 7.95 -9.97
C ALA A 35 12.65 6.54 -10.27
N VAL A 36 11.85 5.51 -10.01
CA VAL A 36 12.16 4.10 -10.32
C VAL A 36 11.50 3.68 -11.62
N SER A 37 12.12 2.74 -12.32
CA SER A 37 11.55 2.19 -13.55
C SER A 37 10.33 1.32 -13.23
N ILE A 38 9.15 1.82 -13.57
CA ILE A 38 7.87 1.10 -13.45
C ILE A 38 7.46 0.63 -14.84
N PRO A 39 6.96 -0.62 -14.99
CA PRO A 39 6.44 -1.10 -16.25
C PRO A 39 5.35 -0.17 -16.83
N SER A 40 5.34 0.03 -18.14
CA SER A 40 4.43 0.97 -18.82
C SER A 40 2.94 0.62 -18.69
N ASP A 41 2.64 -0.64 -18.36
CA ASP A 41 1.29 -1.14 -18.09
C ASP A 41 0.83 -0.92 -16.64
N GLN A 42 1.69 -0.36 -15.78
CA GLN A 42 1.42 -0.06 -14.39
C GLN A 42 1.51 1.44 -14.11
N ARG A 43 0.90 1.86 -13.01
CA ARG A 43 1.04 3.20 -12.43
C ARG A 43 1.21 3.13 -10.91
N VAL A 44 1.84 4.13 -10.34
CA VAL A 44 1.89 4.31 -8.88
C VAL A 44 0.49 4.60 -8.38
N LEU A 45 0.07 3.84 -7.38
CA LEU A 45 -1.18 4.02 -6.66
C LEU A 45 -0.95 4.82 -5.37
N HIS A 46 0.08 4.42 -4.60
CA HIS A 46 0.48 5.09 -3.37
C HIS A 46 1.99 5.20 -3.27
N VAL A 47 2.42 6.29 -2.64
CA VAL A 47 3.79 6.52 -2.18
C VAL A 47 3.71 6.72 -0.67
N LEU A 48 4.23 5.76 0.09
CA LEU A 48 4.10 5.73 1.53
C LEU A 48 5.49 5.92 2.15
N PRO A 49 5.80 7.10 2.70
CA PRO A 49 7.06 7.31 3.41
C PRO A 49 7.19 6.34 4.58
N GLN A 50 8.37 5.74 4.72
CA GLN A 50 8.70 4.81 5.81
C GLN A 50 9.63 5.47 6.82
N GLU A 51 10.64 6.18 6.32
CA GLU A 51 11.73 6.71 7.13
C GLU A 51 12.39 7.87 6.40
N PHE A 52 12.79 8.89 7.16
CA PHE A 52 13.67 9.94 6.68
C PHE A 52 15.03 9.83 7.38
N VAL A 53 16.09 10.20 6.65
CA VAL A 53 17.46 10.20 7.16
C VAL A 53 18.11 11.55 6.84
N ILE A 54 18.67 12.22 7.85
CA ILE A 54 19.41 13.47 7.68
C ILE A 54 20.89 13.23 8.04
N ASP A 55 21.77 13.47 7.08
CA ASP A 55 23.22 13.32 7.24
C ASP A 55 23.64 11.93 7.82
N GLY A 56 22.89 10.88 7.44
CA GLY A 56 23.13 9.51 7.89
C GLY A 56 22.51 9.14 9.24
N GLN A 57 21.73 10.03 9.85
CA GLN A 57 20.97 9.75 11.08
C GLN A 57 19.50 9.60 10.76
N GLU A 58 18.91 8.49 11.22
CA GLU A 58 17.48 8.26 11.13
C GLU A 58 16.71 9.30 11.95
N VAL A 59 15.70 9.88 11.35
CA VAL A 59 14.80 10.83 12.00
C VAL A 59 13.36 10.31 11.92
N SER A 60 12.50 10.87 12.75
CA SER A 60 11.09 10.51 12.76
C SER A 60 10.43 10.75 11.39
N LEU A 61 9.17 10.34 11.24
CA LEU A 61 8.37 10.52 10.02
C LEU A 61 8.20 11.99 9.59
N ASP A 62 8.50 12.95 10.45
CA ASP A 62 8.44 14.38 10.14
C ASP A 62 9.83 15.03 10.32
N PRO A 63 10.60 15.20 9.22
CA PRO A 63 11.89 15.85 9.23
C PRO A 63 11.81 17.40 9.15
N LEU A 64 10.60 17.97 9.09
CA LEU A 64 10.40 19.39 8.84
C LEU A 64 11.10 20.25 9.91
N GLY A 65 11.83 21.28 9.48
CA GLY A 65 12.55 22.20 10.35
C GLY A 65 13.84 21.66 10.94
N MET A 66 14.22 20.42 10.66
CA MET A 66 15.50 19.85 11.12
C MET A 66 16.66 20.37 10.28
N SER A 67 17.80 20.61 10.96
CA SER A 67 19.01 21.10 10.29
C SER A 67 19.82 19.96 9.69
N GLY A 68 20.36 20.15 8.49
CA GLY A 68 21.22 19.20 7.82
C GLY A 68 21.65 19.64 6.42
N VAL A 69 22.44 18.80 5.77
CA VAL A 69 22.96 19.05 4.41
C VAL A 69 22.29 18.11 3.39
N ARG A 70 22.01 16.88 3.81
CA ARG A 70 21.46 15.84 2.95
C ARG A 70 20.22 15.21 3.58
N LEU A 71 19.13 15.19 2.85
CA LEU A 71 17.89 14.50 3.20
C LEU A 71 17.74 13.27 2.32
N GLU A 72 17.47 12.13 2.95
CA GLU A 72 17.11 10.88 2.27
C GLU A 72 15.73 10.45 2.76
N ALA A 73 14.97 9.78 1.90
CA ALA A 73 13.69 9.18 2.25
C ALA A 73 13.63 7.74 1.73
N LYS A 74 13.19 6.83 2.59
CA LYS A 74 12.76 5.48 2.19
C LYS A 74 11.26 5.49 2.04
N VAL A 75 10.77 4.95 0.94
CA VAL A 75 9.35 4.92 0.61
C VAL A 75 8.90 3.52 0.20
N HIS A 76 7.68 3.16 0.58
CA HIS A 76 6.99 2.00 0.07
C HIS A 76 6.09 2.43 -1.10
N LEU A 77 6.41 1.96 -2.29
CA LEU A 77 5.65 2.25 -3.50
C LEU A 77 4.66 1.12 -3.77
N VAL A 78 3.39 1.47 -3.91
CA VAL A 78 2.36 0.53 -4.36
C VAL A 78 1.97 0.87 -5.78
N THR A 79 2.03 -0.10 -6.67
CA THR A 79 1.67 0.04 -8.08
C THR A 79 0.47 -0.83 -8.43
N CYS A 80 -0.27 -0.43 -9.45
CA CYS A 80 -1.43 -1.15 -9.94
C CYS A 80 -1.45 -1.19 -11.47
N ALA A 81 -1.94 -2.28 -12.03
CA ALA A 81 -2.14 -2.40 -13.47
C ALA A 81 -3.15 -1.37 -13.97
N ASN A 82 -2.79 -0.62 -15.02
CA ASN A 82 -3.63 0.40 -15.64
C ASN A 82 -4.98 -0.16 -16.11
N SER A 83 -5.01 -1.40 -16.61
CA SER A 83 -6.22 -2.07 -17.06
C SER A 83 -7.22 -2.30 -15.93
N ALA A 84 -6.75 -2.70 -14.74
CA ALA A 84 -7.61 -2.93 -13.58
C ALA A 84 -8.29 -1.63 -13.14
N ILE A 85 -7.53 -0.55 -13.03
CA ILE A 85 -8.05 0.77 -12.65
C ILE A 85 -9.09 1.26 -13.67
N LYS A 86 -8.78 1.19 -14.98
CA LYS A 86 -9.70 1.58 -16.03
C LYS A 86 -11.00 0.78 -16.02
N ASN A 87 -10.94 -0.51 -15.69
CA ASN A 87 -12.12 -1.34 -15.58
C ASN A 87 -13.02 -0.90 -14.42
N ILE A 88 -12.44 -0.63 -13.25
CA ILE A 88 -13.19 -0.12 -12.08
C ILE A 88 -13.82 1.24 -12.41
N GLU A 89 -13.04 2.18 -12.97
CA GLU A 89 -13.55 3.48 -13.39
C GLU A 89 -14.72 3.35 -14.36
N LYS A 90 -14.62 2.46 -15.33
CA LYS A 90 -15.67 2.21 -16.32
C LYS A 90 -16.95 1.68 -15.66
N CYS A 91 -16.82 0.74 -14.71
CA CYS A 91 -17.97 0.22 -13.98
C CYS A 91 -18.68 1.32 -13.20
N ILE A 92 -17.94 2.16 -12.48
CA ILE A 92 -18.50 3.25 -11.68
C ILE A 92 -19.17 4.31 -12.58
N LYS A 93 -18.50 4.70 -13.67
CA LYS A 93 -19.05 5.67 -14.65
C LYS A 93 -20.32 5.15 -15.32
N ASN A 94 -20.43 3.86 -15.57
CA ASN A 94 -21.66 3.25 -16.13
C ASN A 94 -22.86 3.35 -15.16
N CYS A 95 -22.59 3.51 -13.86
CA CYS A 95 -23.61 3.78 -12.84
C CYS A 95 -23.94 5.28 -12.68
N GLY A 96 -23.35 6.15 -13.52
CA GLY A 96 -23.55 7.60 -13.45
C GLY A 96 -22.79 8.29 -12.31
N LEU A 97 -21.79 7.62 -11.73
CA LEU A 97 -20.96 8.13 -10.62
C LEU A 97 -19.60 8.59 -11.10
N GLY A 98 -18.98 9.52 -10.36
CA GLY A 98 -17.59 9.93 -10.52
C GLY A 98 -16.63 9.08 -9.67
N VAL A 99 -15.34 9.15 -9.97
CA VAL A 99 -14.28 8.54 -9.20
C VAL A 99 -13.29 9.65 -8.82
N ASP A 100 -13.17 9.94 -7.53
CA ASP A 100 -12.29 10.98 -7.02
C ASP A 100 -10.86 10.43 -6.77
N GLY A 101 -10.74 9.13 -6.43
CA GLY A 101 -9.46 8.51 -6.17
C GLY A 101 -9.56 6.99 -5.98
N PHE A 102 -8.39 6.38 -5.82
CA PHE A 102 -8.23 4.96 -5.51
C PHE A 102 -7.41 4.81 -4.24
N VAL A 103 -7.86 3.96 -3.35
CA VAL A 103 -7.16 3.62 -2.11
C VAL A 103 -6.91 2.13 -2.07
N LEU A 104 -5.71 1.74 -1.64
CA LEU A 104 -5.36 0.35 -1.38
C LEU A 104 -6.24 -0.19 -0.25
N GLU A 105 -6.81 -1.37 -0.43
CA GLU A 105 -7.76 -1.98 0.52
C GLU A 105 -7.15 -2.11 1.92
N GLN A 106 -5.95 -2.66 2.05
CA GLN A 106 -5.27 -2.80 3.34
C GLN A 106 -5.03 -1.46 4.03
N LEU A 107 -4.77 -0.40 3.27
CA LEU A 107 -4.61 0.95 3.83
C LEU A 107 -5.95 1.47 4.35
N ALA A 108 -7.03 1.29 3.60
CA ALA A 108 -8.37 1.68 4.04
C ALA A 108 -8.80 0.91 5.30
N SER A 109 -8.62 -0.41 5.32
CA SER A 109 -8.92 -1.28 6.48
C SER A 109 -8.10 -0.85 7.70
N SER A 110 -6.81 -0.51 7.53
CA SER A 110 -5.95 -0.09 8.62
C SER A 110 -6.43 1.19 9.32
N HIS A 111 -7.01 2.12 8.58
CA HIS A 111 -7.56 3.35 9.15
C HIS A 111 -8.81 3.11 10.01
N SER A 112 -9.53 2.02 9.79
CA SER A 112 -10.76 1.72 10.52
C SER A 112 -10.53 0.84 11.75
N ILE A 113 -9.49 0.00 11.76
CA ILE A 113 -9.34 -1.04 12.80
C ILE A 113 -8.05 -0.95 13.61
N LEU A 114 -7.01 -0.26 13.12
CA LEU A 114 -5.73 -0.14 13.83
C LEU A 114 -5.61 1.22 14.51
N SER A 115 -5.21 1.20 15.77
CA SER A 115 -4.76 2.40 16.49
C SER A 115 -3.34 2.81 16.04
N ASP A 116 -2.97 4.06 16.33
CA ASP A 116 -1.62 4.55 16.03
C ASP A 116 -0.58 3.81 16.88
N ASP A 117 -0.88 3.50 18.15
CA ASP A 117 0.01 2.73 19.03
C ASP A 117 0.31 1.33 18.47
N GLU A 118 -0.69 0.64 17.88
CA GLU A 118 -0.49 -0.67 17.25
C GLU A 118 0.40 -0.55 16.01
N LYS A 119 0.23 0.49 15.21
CA LYS A 119 1.10 0.74 14.05
C LYS A 119 2.53 1.05 14.46
N ASP A 120 2.72 1.79 15.55
CA ASP A 120 4.04 2.13 16.10
C ASP A 120 4.76 0.89 16.67
N LEU A 121 4.06 0.08 17.45
CA LEU A 121 4.61 -1.13 18.08
C LEU A 121 4.89 -2.25 17.07
N GLY A 122 4.25 -2.20 15.93
CA GLY A 122 4.34 -3.23 14.89
C GLY A 122 3.15 -4.18 14.90
N VAL A 123 2.43 -4.22 13.79
CA VAL A 123 1.24 -5.05 13.62
C VAL A 123 1.15 -5.60 12.20
N CYS A 124 0.65 -6.82 12.09
CA CYS A 124 0.29 -7.44 10.81
C CYS A 124 -1.24 -7.40 10.66
N LEU A 125 -1.70 -6.66 9.66
CA LEU A 125 -3.09 -6.66 9.22
C LEU A 125 -3.28 -7.73 8.16
N VAL A 126 -4.28 -8.59 8.35
CA VAL A 126 -4.67 -9.62 7.39
C VAL A 126 -6.14 -9.40 7.04
N ASP A 127 -6.41 -9.12 5.78
CA ASP A 127 -7.74 -8.89 5.23
C ASP A 127 -8.11 -10.09 4.34
N ILE A 128 -9.06 -10.91 4.79
CA ILE A 128 -9.47 -12.15 4.11
C ILE A 128 -10.79 -11.90 3.39
N GLY A 129 -10.70 -11.74 2.09
CA GLY A 129 -11.86 -11.58 1.20
C GLY A 129 -12.42 -12.90 0.67
N GLY A 130 -13.16 -12.83 -0.45
CA GLY A 130 -13.63 -13.99 -1.20
C GLY A 130 -12.49 -14.66 -1.99
N GLY A 131 -11.81 -13.91 -2.85
CA GLY A 131 -10.79 -14.41 -3.77
C GLY A 131 -9.35 -14.14 -3.38
N THR A 132 -9.08 -13.17 -2.50
CA THR A 132 -7.74 -12.80 -2.06
C THR A 132 -7.65 -12.62 -0.56
N THR A 133 -6.48 -12.93 -0.01
CA THR A 133 -6.05 -12.52 1.33
C THR A 133 -4.97 -11.47 1.18
N ASP A 134 -5.23 -10.30 1.71
CA ASP A 134 -4.41 -9.12 1.60
C ASP A 134 -3.67 -8.87 2.92
N ILE A 135 -2.37 -8.60 2.86
CA ILE A 135 -1.51 -8.45 4.02
C ILE A 135 -0.86 -7.07 4.00
N ALA A 136 -0.85 -6.39 5.14
CA ALA A 136 -0.03 -5.21 5.38
C ALA A 136 0.69 -5.34 6.72
N ILE A 137 1.98 -5.03 6.74
CA ILE A 137 2.79 -5.00 7.96
C ILE A 137 3.14 -3.55 8.25
N PHE A 138 2.83 -3.11 9.45
CA PHE A 138 3.17 -1.79 9.99
C PHE A 138 4.29 -1.94 11.01
N ASN A 139 5.16 -0.96 11.08
CA ASN A 139 6.18 -0.81 12.09
C ASN A 139 6.58 0.67 12.18
N SER A 140 6.75 1.19 13.40
CA SER A 140 7.08 2.60 13.63
C SER A 140 6.15 3.57 12.87
N GLY A 141 4.84 3.30 12.90
CA GLY A 141 3.79 4.11 12.27
C GLY A 141 3.66 3.95 10.75
N SER A 142 4.58 3.23 10.10
CA SER A 142 4.66 3.16 8.64
C SER A 142 4.37 1.75 8.11
N ILE A 143 3.86 1.66 6.87
CA ILE A 143 3.77 0.39 6.15
C ILE A 143 5.16 -0.01 5.67
N VAL A 144 5.64 -1.17 6.13
CA VAL A 144 6.93 -1.73 5.72
C VAL A 144 6.80 -2.81 4.65
N PHE A 145 5.62 -3.44 4.56
CA PHE A 145 5.34 -4.49 3.59
C PHE A 145 3.86 -4.53 3.23
N THR A 146 3.56 -4.79 1.95
CA THR A 146 2.22 -5.17 1.50
C THR A 146 2.32 -6.40 0.59
N GLY A 147 1.35 -7.31 0.71
CA GLY A 147 1.30 -8.53 -0.10
C GLY A 147 -0.13 -8.94 -0.38
N VAL A 148 -0.29 -9.76 -1.43
CA VAL A 148 -1.58 -10.33 -1.84
C VAL A 148 -1.40 -11.83 -2.07
N ILE A 149 -2.23 -12.64 -1.42
CA ILE A 149 -2.28 -14.08 -1.59
C ILE A 149 -3.58 -14.40 -2.35
N PRO A 150 -3.55 -15.07 -3.53
CA PRO A 150 -4.74 -15.38 -4.30
C PRO A 150 -5.48 -16.63 -3.77
N ILE A 151 -5.68 -16.70 -2.47
CA ILE A 151 -6.40 -17.75 -1.74
C ILE A 151 -7.20 -17.07 -0.63
N ALA A 152 -8.51 -17.35 -0.57
CA ALA A 152 -9.39 -16.82 0.47
C ALA A 152 -10.69 -17.64 0.60
N GLY A 153 -11.80 -17.01 1.00
CA GLY A 153 -13.06 -17.68 1.32
C GLY A 153 -13.62 -18.58 0.23
N ASP A 154 -13.48 -18.19 -1.05
CA ASP A 154 -13.98 -18.98 -2.19
C ASP A 154 -13.23 -20.33 -2.34
N GLN A 155 -11.94 -20.37 -1.98
CA GLN A 155 -11.18 -21.61 -1.96
C GLN A 155 -11.70 -22.57 -0.89
N VAL A 156 -12.02 -22.06 0.33
CA VAL A 156 -12.61 -22.85 1.41
C VAL A 156 -13.94 -23.45 0.95
N THR A 157 -14.81 -22.65 0.33
CA THR A 157 -16.09 -23.11 -0.21
C THR A 157 -15.88 -24.20 -1.28
N SER A 158 -14.93 -23.99 -2.18
CA SER A 158 -14.57 -24.98 -3.22
C SER A 158 -14.08 -26.28 -2.61
N ASP A 159 -13.23 -26.23 -1.61
CA ASP A 159 -12.68 -27.41 -0.93
C ASP A 159 -13.77 -28.21 -0.21
N ILE A 160 -14.71 -27.53 0.48
CA ILE A 160 -15.90 -28.16 1.09
C ILE A 160 -16.75 -28.83 0.00
N ALA A 161 -17.05 -28.11 -1.09
CA ALA A 161 -17.84 -28.64 -2.19
C ALA A 161 -17.24 -29.92 -2.78
N GLN A 162 -15.93 -29.95 -2.98
CA GLN A 162 -15.20 -31.11 -3.50
C GLN A 162 -15.16 -32.27 -2.50
N ALA A 163 -14.80 -31.99 -1.23
CA ALA A 163 -14.67 -32.99 -0.19
C ALA A 163 -16.00 -33.70 0.09
N LEU A 164 -17.08 -32.94 0.17
CA LEU A 164 -18.43 -33.46 0.47
C LEU A 164 -19.22 -33.84 -0.78
N ARG A 165 -18.67 -33.59 -1.98
CA ARG A 165 -19.35 -33.78 -3.27
C ARG A 165 -20.73 -33.10 -3.30
N THR A 166 -20.79 -31.87 -2.78
CA THR A 166 -22.02 -31.06 -2.70
C THR A 166 -21.90 -29.84 -3.64
N PRO A 167 -23.04 -29.32 -4.14
CA PRO A 167 -23.03 -28.07 -4.91
C PRO A 167 -22.49 -26.87 -4.12
N THR A 168 -21.85 -25.93 -4.82
CA THR A 168 -21.22 -24.74 -4.22
C THR A 168 -22.14 -23.95 -3.26
N PRO A 169 -23.45 -23.72 -3.57
CA PRO A 169 -24.33 -23.01 -2.64
C PRO A 169 -24.46 -23.73 -1.28
N GLN A 170 -24.61 -25.06 -1.28
CA GLN A 170 -24.68 -25.83 -0.03
C GLN A 170 -23.34 -25.85 0.71
N ALA A 171 -22.22 -25.83 -0.02
CA ALA A 171 -20.90 -25.71 0.59
C ALA A 171 -20.70 -24.34 1.27
N GLU A 172 -21.26 -23.28 0.70
CA GLU A 172 -21.23 -21.93 1.30
C GLU A 172 -22.06 -21.88 2.61
N ASP A 173 -23.20 -22.56 2.64
CA ASP A 173 -24.03 -22.66 3.84
C ASP A 173 -23.38 -23.46 4.98
N ILE A 174 -22.45 -24.37 4.64
CA ILE A 174 -21.71 -25.20 5.62
C ILE A 174 -20.49 -24.42 6.18
N LYS A 175 -19.90 -23.55 5.40
CA LYS A 175 -18.73 -22.73 5.77
C LYS A 175 -19.01 -21.76 6.93
#